data_fe2212e1051d68ce9e9e844c62cf3810
#
_entry.id   fe2212e1051d68ce9e9e844c62cf3810
#
_cell.length_a   1.000
_cell.length_b   1.000
_cell.length_c   1.000
_cell.angle_alpha   90.00
_cell.angle_beta   90.00
_cell.angle_gamma   90.00
#
_symmetry.space_group_name_H-M   'P 1'
#
loop_
_entity.id
_entity.type
_entity.pdbx_description
1 polymer ?
#
loop_
_entity_poly.entity_id
_entity_poly.type
_entity_poly.pdbx_seq_one_letter_code
_entity_poly.pdbx_strand_id
1 'polypeptide(L)'
;MRRRQFIHCSGLLCCTVAPLAWAGSQTQEVLSDAVWGALRQAIGNAAPPVPVLTSEHEKQQFSQWKTKASGQLAKWLADAQDRQELLQTLWYEARRAQLPLSLVLGLIEVESAFRKYAISSAGARGYMQVMPFWTRSIGDGNESVLFHTQTQLRFGCVILRHMLERESGDLFLALGRYNGSRGQAAYPQAVLAAQKRWLQSTD
;
A
#
# COMPACT_ATOMS: atom_id res chain seq x y z
N MET A 1 23.45 -45.84 -47.13
CA MET A 1 22.40 -44.85 -47.00
C MET A 1 21.98 -44.72 -45.53
N ARG A 2 22.47 -43.67 -44.81
CA ARG A 2 22.11 -43.42 -43.40
C ARG A 2 21.15 -42.23 -43.37
N ARG A 3 19.89 -42.44 -42.97
CA ARG A 3 18.89 -41.41 -42.75
C ARG A 3 19.21 -40.66 -41.45
N ARG A 4 19.46 -39.34 -41.52
CA ARG A 4 19.56 -38.43 -40.40
C ARG A 4 18.13 -38.00 -39.99
N GLN A 5 17.73 -38.36 -38.78
CA GLN A 5 16.50 -37.82 -38.14
C GLN A 5 16.81 -36.47 -37.57
N PHE A 6 16.06 -35.45 -37.98
CA PHE A 6 16.06 -34.12 -37.35
C PHE A 6 15.09 -34.13 -36.17
N ILE A 7 15.63 -33.93 -34.99
CA ILE A 7 14.83 -33.70 -33.77
C ILE A 7 14.49 -32.22 -33.73
N HIS A 8 13.20 -31.89 -33.88
CA HIS A 8 12.70 -30.53 -33.67
C HIS A 8 12.50 -30.35 -32.17
N CYS A 9 13.38 -29.59 -31.51
CA CYS A 9 13.13 -29.05 -30.17
C CYS A 9 12.21 -27.83 -30.30
N SER A 10 10.93 -28.02 -30.01
CA SER A 10 9.98 -26.91 -29.80
C SER A 10 10.23 -26.34 -28.42
N GLY A 11 11.01 -25.23 -28.35
CA GLY A 11 11.17 -24.46 -27.14
C GLY A 11 9.87 -23.72 -26.81
N LEU A 12 9.16 -24.12 -25.76
CA LEU A 12 8.10 -23.30 -25.16
C LEU A 12 8.74 -22.05 -24.58
N LEU A 13 8.53 -20.90 -25.21
CA LEU A 13 8.84 -19.58 -24.67
C LEU A 13 7.81 -19.30 -23.56
N CYS A 14 8.18 -19.54 -22.31
CA CYS A 14 7.39 -19.15 -21.15
C CYS A 14 7.54 -17.62 -21.00
N CYS A 15 6.62 -16.86 -21.59
CA CYS A 15 6.51 -15.41 -21.34
C CYS A 15 6.07 -15.21 -19.89
N THR A 16 7.03 -15.00 -19.00
CA THR A 16 6.76 -14.49 -17.67
C THR A 16 6.29 -13.04 -17.82
N VAL A 17 4.97 -12.83 -17.76
CA VAL A 17 4.39 -11.49 -17.64
C VAL A 17 4.81 -10.96 -16.28
N ALA A 18 5.85 -10.11 -16.26
CA ALA A 18 6.18 -9.36 -15.06
C ALA A 18 4.95 -8.49 -14.71
N PRO A 19 4.50 -8.48 -13.44
CA PRO A 19 3.43 -7.60 -13.04
C PRO A 19 3.89 -6.16 -13.33
N LEU A 20 3.15 -5.46 -14.18
CA LEU A 20 3.31 -4.02 -14.38
C LEU A 20 3.10 -3.36 -13.00
N ALA A 21 4.19 -2.94 -12.37
CA ALA A 21 4.10 -2.06 -11.23
C ALA A 21 3.44 -0.77 -11.73
N TRP A 22 2.26 -0.48 -11.22
CA TRP A 22 1.58 0.79 -11.49
C TRP A 22 2.48 1.88 -10.94
N ALA A 23 3.17 2.62 -11.80
CA ALA A 23 3.98 3.74 -11.39
C ALA A 23 3.04 4.80 -10.81
N GLY A 24 3.07 4.99 -9.50
CA GLY A 24 2.29 6.04 -8.83
C GLY A 24 2.59 7.39 -9.51
N SER A 25 1.58 8.00 -10.10
CA SER A 25 1.66 9.30 -10.76
C SER A 25 0.91 10.37 -9.95
N GLN A 26 0.98 10.26 -8.60
CA GLN A 26 0.41 11.27 -7.72
C GLN A 26 0.88 12.66 -8.16
N THR A 27 -0.07 13.57 -8.37
CA THR A 27 0.22 14.95 -8.74
C THR A 27 0.14 15.84 -7.50
N GLN A 28 1.05 16.79 -7.40
CA GLN A 28 0.98 17.83 -6.37
C GLN A 28 -0.19 18.75 -6.70
N GLU A 29 -1.26 18.70 -5.91
CA GLU A 29 -2.40 19.57 -6.04
C GLU A 29 -2.23 20.80 -5.14
N VAL A 30 -2.76 21.92 -5.60
CA VAL A 30 -2.84 23.14 -4.76
C VAL A 30 -3.92 22.90 -3.71
N LEU A 31 -3.50 22.81 -2.45
CA LEU A 31 -4.39 22.69 -1.30
C LEU A 31 -4.40 23.99 -0.52
N SER A 32 -5.51 24.28 0.18
CA SER A 32 -5.55 25.42 1.07
C SER A 32 -4.63 25.22 2.29
N ASP A 33 -4.16 26.31 2.89
CA ASP A 33 -3.29 26.25 4.08
C ASP A 33 -3.93 25.50 5.25
N ALA A 34 -5.25 25.58 5.39
CA ALA A 34 -5.98 24.84 6.41
C ALA A 34 -5.88 23.31 6.21
N VAL A 35 -6.00 22.84 4.95
CA VAL A 35 -5.85 21.41 4.61
C VAL A 35 -4.41 20.97 4.83
N TRP A 36 -3.43 21.77 4.40
CA TRP A 36 -2.02 21.48 4.67
C TRP A 36 -1.73 21.40 6.17
N GLY A 37 -2.28 22.31 6.96
CA GLY A 37 -2.14 22.29 8.41
C GLY A 37 -2.71 21.02 9.05
N ALA A 38 -3.89 20.59 8.64
CA ALA A 38 -4.52 19.35 9.13
C ALA A 38 -3.70 18.11 8.77
N LEU A 39 -3.19 18.01 7.53
CA LEU A 39 -2.35 16.90 7.09
C LEU A 39 -1.02 16.87 7.87
N ARG A 40 -0.36 18.02 8.07
CA ARG A 40 0.87 18.11 8.89
C ARG A 40 0.63 17.65 10.32
N GLN A 41 -0.47 18.07 10.93
CA GLN A 41 -0.83 17.62 12.28
C GLN A 41 -1.03 16.12 12.33
N ALA A 42 -1.73 15.53 11.35
CA ALA A 42 -1.94 14.10 11.27
C ALA A 42 -0.61 13.33 11.12
N ILE A 43 0.34 13.83 10.34
CA ILE A 43 1.68 13.24 10.19
C ILE A 43 2.53 13.43 11.46
N GLY A 44 2.52 14.62 12.05
CA GLY A 44 3.35 14.97 13.20
C GLY A 44 2.97 14.25 14.50
N ASN A 45 1.73 13.79 14.64
CA ASN A 45 1.30 13.05 15.83
C ASN A 45 2.03 11.72 15.93
N ALA A 46 3.09 11.67 16.72
CA ALA A 46 3.87 10.46 16.96
C ALA A 46 2.97 9.34 17.48
N ALA A 47 3.07 8.18 16.85
CA ALA A 47 2.38 6.99 17.29
C ALA A 47 3.38 5.98 17.83
N PRO A 48 3.05 5.19 18.85
CA PRO A 48 3.89 4.09 19.26
C PRO A 48 4.06 3.09 18.11
N PRO A 49 5.22 2.47 17.94
CA PRO A 49 5.45 1.47 16.91
C PRO A 49 4.63 0.19 17.11
N VAL A 50 4.11 -0.01 18.32
CA VAL A 50 3.25 -1.16 18.68
C VAL A 50 1.86 -0.62 19.02
N PRO A 51 0.77 -1.23 18.51
CA PRO A 51 -0.58 -0.83 18.86
C PRO A 51 -0.83 -0.94 20.36
N VAL A 52 -1.36 0.11 20.96
CA VAL A 52 -1.85 0.05 22.35
C VAL A 52 -3.25 -0.55 22.29
N LEU A 53 -3.39 -1.80 22.71
CA LEU A 53 -4.63 -2.54 22.75
C LEU A 53 -5.19 -2.49 24.19
N THR A 54 -6.33 -1.82 24.37
CA THR A 54 -6.87 -1.47 25.69
C THR A 54 -7.79 -2.54 26.28
N SER A 55 -8.38 -3.40 25.44
CA SER A 55 -9.29 -4.46 25.88
C SER A 55 -8.84 -5.85 25.44
N GLU A 56 -9.24 -6.89 26.17
CA GLU A 56 -8.97 -8.28 25.78
C GLU A 56 -9.64 -8.62 24.43
N HIS A 57 -10.82 -8.06 24.17
CA HIS A 57 -11.49 -8.23 22.89
C HIS A 57 -10.65 -7.67 21.72
N GLU A 58 -10.12 -6.47 21.86
CA GLU A 58 -9.25 -5.85 20.85
C GLU A 58 -7.94 -6.65 20.66
N LYS A 59 -7.35 -7.14 21.72
CA LYS A 59 -6.16 -8.01 21.66
C LYS A 59 -6.45 -9.29 20.88
N GLN A 60 -7.60 -9.91 21.12
CA GLN A 60 -8.03 -11.12 20.44
C GLN A 60 -8.28 -10.85 18.95
N GLN A 61 -9.01 -9.78 18.61
CA GLN A 61 -9.24 -9.37 17.23
C GLN A 61 -7.93 -9.13 16.49
N PHE A 62 -7.02 -8.36 17.08
CA PHE A 62 -5.70 -8.09 16.51
C PHE A 62 -4.93 -9.39 16.27
N SER A 63 -4.88 -10.29 17.26
CA SER A 63 -4.15 -11.54 17.16
C SER A 63 -4.70 -12.44 16.05
N GLN A 64 -6.02 -12.60 15.97
CA GLN A 64 -6.68 -13.41 14.95
C GLN A 64 -6.44 -12.83 13.56
N TRP A 65 -6.67 -11.53 13.38
CA TRP A 65 -6.41 -10.84 12.14
C TRP A 65 -4.94 -10.96 11.72
N LYS A 66 -4.00 -10.68 12.64
CA LYS A 66 -2.56 -10.75 12.36
C LYS A 66 -2.14 -12.15 11.91
N THR A 67 -2.65 -13.20 12.55
CA THR A 67 -2.33 -14.57 12.19
C THR A 67 -2.80 -14.91 10.77
N LYS A 68 -4.06 -14.61 10.45
CA LYS A 68 -4.62 -14.82 9.11
C LYS A 68 -3.88 -14.02 8.04
N ALA A 69 -3.68 -12.71 8.28
CA ALA A 69 -3.00 -11.82 7.35
C ALA A 69 -1.52 -12.22 7.13
N SER A 70 -0.81 -12.65 8.19
CA SER A 70 0.58 -13.13 8.09
C SER A 70 0.70 -14.38 7.23
N GLY A 71 -0.23 -15.33 7.37
CA GLY A 71 -0.26 -16.52 6.53
C GLY A 71 -0.44 -16.18 5.05
N GLN A 72 -1.36 -15.27 4.73
CA GLN A 72 -1.58 -14.82 3.36
C GLN A 72 -0.39 -14.00 2.81
N LEU A 73 0.22 -13.17 3.66
CA LEU A 73 1.34 -12.30 3.29
C LEU A 73 2.65 -13.07 3.02
N ALA A 74 2.77 -14.31 3.54
CA ALA A 74 3.99 -15.11 3.43
C ALA A 74 4.47 -15.35 1.99
N LYS A 75 3.58 -15.32 1.01
CA LYS A 75 3.94 -15.45 -0.41
C LYS A 75 4.68 -14.23 -0.99
N TRP A 76 4.58 -13.06 -0.36
CA TRP A 76 5.27 -11.84 -0.78
C TRP A 76 6.44 -11.48 0.15
N LEU A 77 6.26 -11.67 1.47
CA LEU A 77 7.26 -11.41 2.50
C LEU A 77 7.62 -12.73 3.19
N ALA A 78 8.75 -13.33 2.83
CA ALA A 78 9.22 -14.58 3.40
C ALA A 78 9.65 -14.42 4.87
N ASP A 79 10.23 -13.26 5.23
CA ASP A 79 10.68 -12.99 6.59
C ASP A 79 9.50 -12.74 7.54
N ALA A 80 9.46 -13.46 8.65
CA ALA A 80 8.38 -13.39 9.63
C ALA A 80 8.41 -12.07 10.44
N GLN A 81 9.60 -11.53 10.68
CA GLN A 81 9.77 -10.29 11.43
C GLN A 81 9.28 -9.09 10.59
N ASP A 82 9.62 -9.05 9.29
CA ASP A 82 9.11 -8.04 8.36
C ASP A 82 7.59 -8.08 8.27
N ARG A 83 6.97 -9.29 8.22
CA ARG A 83 5.51 -9.42 8.27
C ARG A 83 4.92 -8.88 9.56
N GLN A 84 5.56 -9.17 10.68
CA GLN A 84 5.09 -8.70 11.99
C GLN A 84 5.19 -7.17 12.08
N GLU A 85 6.30 -6.57 11.69
CA GLU A 85 6.49 -5.11 11.66
C GLU A 85 5.42 -4.45 10.80
N LEU A 86 5.24 -4.94 9.56
CA LEU A 86 4.26 -4.39 8.63
C LEU A 86 2.84 -4.48 9.19
N LEU A 87 2.40 -5.65 9.66
CA LEU A 87 1.03 -5.86 10.11
C LEU A 87 0.71 -5.10 11.40
N GLN A 88 1.64 -5.01 12.35
CA GLN A 88 1.46 -4.20 13.56
C GLN A 88 1.28 -2.73 13.21
N THR A 89 2.16 -2.22 12.35
CA THR A 89 2.12 -0.83 11.91
C THR A 89 0.86 -0.52 11.11
N LEU A 90 0.48 -1.43 10.19
CA LEU A 90 -0.72 -1.30 9.38
C LEU A 90 -2.00 -1.27 10.23
N TRP A 91 -2.11 -2.16 11.22
CA TRP A 91 -3.24 -2.16 12.15
C TRP A 91 -3.43 -0.79 12.80
N TYR A 92 -2.33 -0.19 13.27
CA TYR A 92 -2.37 1.10 13.93
C TYR A 92 -2.69 2.24 12.95
N GLU A 93 -1.94 2.38 11.85
CA GLU A 93 -2.05 3.52 10.96
C GLU A 93 -3.34 3.53 10.13
N ALA A 94 -3.82 2.36 9.70
CA ALA A 94 -5.10 2.27 8.99
C ALA A 94 -6.28 2.63 9.90
N ARG A 95 -6.31 2.11 11.13
CA ARG A 95 -7.39 2.43 12.09
C ARG A 95 -7.35 3.91 12.51
N ARG A 96 -6.15 4.45 12.72
CA ARG A 96 -5.97 5.89 13.00
C ARG A 96 -6.51 6.77 11.88
N ALA A 97 -6.32 6.37 10.63
CA ALA A 97 -6.85 7.05 9.45
C ALA A 97 -8.30 6.65 9.13
N GLN A 98 -8.95 5.81 9.94
CA GLN A 98 -10.30 5.28 9.71
C GLN A 98 -10.46 4.61 8.34
N LEU A 99 -9.45 3.82 7.96
CA LEU A 99 -9.43 3.04 6.73
C LEU A 99 -9.60 1.54 7.05
N PRO A 100 -10.35 0.78 6.22
CA PRO A 100 -10.38 -0.68 6.34
C PRO A 100 -8.98 -1.28 6.16
N LEU A 101 -8.60 -2.23 7.03
CA LEU A 101 -7.31 -2.93 6.95
C LEU A 101 -7.11 -3.63 5.59
N SER A 102 -8.17 -4.26 5.10
CA SER A 102 -8.21 -4.93 3.81
C SER A 102 -7.97 -3.98 2.63
N LEU A 103 -8.47 -2.73 2.72
CA LEU A 103 -8.24 -1.71 1.70
C LEU A 103 -6.76 -1.32 1.64
N VAL A 104 -6.14 -1.09 2.80
CA VAL A 104 -4.72 -0.71 2.86
C VAL A 104 -3.83 -1.86 2.38
N LEU A 105 -4.13 -3.11 2.77
CA LEU A 105 -3.43 -4.29 2.25
C LEU A 105 -3.57 -4.43 0.74
N GLY A 106 -4.79 -4.26 0.21
CA GLY A 106 -5.05 -4.31 -1.23
C GLY A 106 -4.31 -3.22 -2.01
N LEU A 107 -4.23 -2.01 -1.45
CA LEU A 107 -3.48 -0.92 -2.05
C LEU A 107 -1.97 -1.23 -2.06
N ILE A 108 -1.38 -1.70 -0.96
CA ILE A 108 0.03 -2.08 -0.89
C ILE A 108 0.35 -3.20 -1.89
N GLU A 109 -0.55 -4.18 -2.05
CA GLU A 109 -0.39 -5.26 -3.03
C GLU A 109 -0.24 -4.70 -4.45
N VAL A 110 -1.09 -3.74 -4.83
CA VAL A 110 -1.08 -3.13 -6.16
C VAL A 110 0.11 -2.20 -6.35
N GLU A 111 0.43 -1.39 -5.35
CA GLU A 111 1.48 -0.37 -5.44
C GLU A 111 2.90 -0.95 -5.47
N SER A 112 3.17 -1.92 -4.64
CA SER A 112 4.55 -2.39 -4.46
C SER A 112 4.71 -3.91 -4.46
N ALA A 113 3.62 -4.68 -4.48
CA ALA A 113 3.64 -6.10 -4.15
C ALA A 113 4.41 -6.36 -2.83
N PHE A 114 4.13 -5.55 -1.82
CA PHE A 114 4.75 -5.59 -0.49
C PHE A 114 6.28 -5.40 -0.48
N ARG A 115 6.85 -4.72 -1.45
CA ARG A 115 8.29 -4.43 -1.48
C ARG A 115 8.58 -3.14 -0.73
N LYS A 116 9.22 -3.25 0.45
CA LYS A 116 9.56 -2.13 1.36
C LYS A 116 10.36 -1.02 0.67
N TYR A 117 11.28 -1.39 -0.20
CA TYR A 117 12.21 -0.47 -0.86
C TYR A 117 11.88 -0.24 -2.34
N ALA A 118 10.60 -0.44 -2.73
CA ALA A 118 10.18 -0.18 -4.10
C ALA A 118 10.35 1.30 -4.45
N ILE A 119 10.88 1.55 -5.66
CA ILE A 119 10.95 2.88 -6.26
C ILE A 119 10.38 2.75 -7.67
N SER A 120 9.37 3.59 -8.00
CA SER A 120 8.82 3.61 -9.35
C SER A 120 9.64 4.49 -10.28
N SER A 121 9.38 4.40 -11.59
CA SER A 121 9.98 5.29 -12.59
C SER A 121 9.66 6.77 -12.36
N ALA A 122 8.53 7.07 -11.72
CA ALA A 122 8.15 8.43 -11.32
C ALA A 122 8.77 8.88 -9.98
N GLY A 123 9.52 7.99 -9.28
CA GLY A 123 10.16 8.27 -8.00
C GLY A 123 9.29 8.02 -6.76
N ALA A 124 8.09 7.44 -6.90
CA ALA A 124 7.27 7.01 -5.77
C ALA A 124 7.99 5.92 -4.96
N ARG A 125 7.82 5.90 -3.63
CA ARG A 125 8.65 5.09 -2.73
C ARG A 125 7.84 4.22 -1.78
N GLY A 126 8.38 3.05 -1.49
CA GLY A 126 7.98 2.15 -0.42
C GLY A 126 6.68 1.40 -0.65
N TYR A 127 6.11 0.85 0.41
CA TYR A 127 4.93 -0.02 0.36
C TYR A 127 3.73 0.59 -0.34
N MET A 128 3.39 1.87 -0.04
CA MET A 128 2.23 2.58 -0.56
C MET A 128 2.57 3.55 -1.70
N GLN A 129 3.81 3.51 -2.22
CA GLN A 129 4.29 4.32 -3.33
C GLN A 129 3.99 5.83 -3.14
N VAL A 130 4.39 6.36 -2.00
CA VAL A 130 4.23 7.78 -1.69
C VAL A 130 5.25 8.60 -2.46
N MET A 131 4.78 9.67 -3.11
CA MET A 131 5.66 10.59 -3.85
C MET A 131 6.47 11.49 -2.90
N PRO A 132 7.76 11.72 -3.18
CA PRO A 132 8.64 12.51 -2.31
C PRO A 132 8.17 13.95 -2.03
N PHE A 133 7.41 14.58 -2.92
CA PHE A 133 6.91 15.93 -2.68
C PHE A 133 6.03 16.01 -1.41
N TRP A 134 5.37 14.91 -1.02
CA TRP A 134 4.58 14.89 0.20
C TRP A 134 5.42 15.12 1.45
N THR A 135 6.67 14.62 1.51
CA THR A 135 7.53 14.86 2.67
C THR A 135 7.87 16.36 2.83
N ARG A 136 8.01 17.07 1.72
CA ARG A 136 8.22 18.53 1.73
C ARG A 136 6.96 19.30 2.08
N SER A 137 5.82 18.82 1.64
CA SER A 137 4.54 19.51 1.83
C SER A 137 3.97 19.35 3.24
N ILE A 138 3.95 18.13 3.76
CA ILE A 138 3.31 17.79 5.04
C ILE A 138 4.24 17.15 6.08
N GLY A 139 5.50 16.89 5.74
CA GLY A 139 6.55 16.36 6.61
C GLY A 139 7.68 17.35 6.85
N ASP A 140 8.85 16.83 7.17
CA ASP A 140 10.09 17.57 7.43
C ASP A 140 10.99 17.74 6.19
N GLY A 141 10.57 17.25 5.04
CA GLY A 141 11.31 17.27 3.78
C GLY A 141 12.30 16.13 3.59
N ASN A 142 12.50 15.28 4.60
CA ASN A 142 13.40 14.13 4.48
C ASN A 142 12.72 12.99 3.72
N GLU A 143 13.13 12.79 2.48
CA GLU A 143 12.55 11.76 1.60
C GLU A 143 12.95 10.33 1.98
N SER A 144 14.04 10.13 2.76
CA SER A 144 14.50 8.80 3.17
C SER A 144 13.54 8.13 4.15
N VAL A 145 12.75 8.93 4.88
CA VAL A 145 11.75 8.42 5.83
C VAL A 145 10.64 7.59 5.17
N LEU A 146 10.46 7.74 3.86
CA LEU A 146 9.50 6.94 3.08
C LEU A 146 9.88 5.47 2.92
N PHE A 147 11.05 5.05 3.43
CA PHE A 147 11.43 3.64 3.57
C PHE A 147 11.28 3.11 4.99
N HIS A 148 10.96 3.95 5.97
CA HIS A 148 10.60 3.52 7.30
C HIS A 148 9.13 3.07 7.32
N THR A 149 8.87 1.84 7.72
CA THR A 149 7.54 1.21 7.67
C THR A 149 6.46 2.10 8.29
N GLN A 150 6.69 2.59 9.51
CA GLN A 150 5.69 3.42 10.20
C GLN A 150 5.42 4.75 9.50
N THR A 151 6.48 5.48 9.16
CA THR A 151 6.34 6.79 8.52
C THR A 151 5.65 6.67 7.17
N GLN A 152 6.05 5.69 6.39
CA GLN A 152 5.53 5.45 5.06
C GLN A 152 4.05 5.06 5.08
N LEU A 153 3.64 4.15 5.97
CA LEU A 153 2.23 3.78 6.13
C LEU A 153 1.39 4.95 6.64
N ARG A 154 1.94 5.77 7.53
CA ARG A 154 1.29 6.98 8.00
C ARG A 154 1.02 7.96 6.88
N PHE A 155 2.02 8.29 6.07
CA PHE A 155 1.83 9.15 4.90
C PHE A 155 0.79 8.59 3.95
N GLY A 156 0.92 7.32 3.55
CA GLY A 156 -0.01 6.70 2.62
C GLY A 156 -1.45 6.67 3.13
N CYS A 157 -1.66 6.31 4.40
CA CYS A 157 -3.00 6.27 5.01
C CYS A 157 -3.60 7.68 5.15
N VAL A 158 -2.83 8.68 5.59
CA VAL A 158 -3.30 10.06 5.72
C VAL A 158 -3.66 10.65 4.35
N ILE A 159 -2.82 10.44 3.34
CA ILE A 159 -3.08 10.88 1.97
C ILE A 159 -4.35 10.21 1.41
N LEU A 160 -4.47 8.88 1.55
CA LEU A 160 -5.66 8.17 1.07
C LEU A 160 -6.93 8.65 1.77
N ARG A 161 -6.89 8.86 3.09
CA ARG A 161 -8.00 9.41 3.85
C ARG A 161 -8.39 10.79 3.34
N HIS A 162 -7.41 11.68 3.13
CA HIS A 162 -7.65 12.99 2.55
C HIS A 162 -8.31 12.92 1.16
N MET A 163 -7.83 12.01 0.28
CA MET A 163 -8.43 11.81 -1.04
C MET A 163 -9.88 11.33 -0.93
N LEU A 164 -10.17 10.45 0.04
CA LEU A 164 -11.51 9.95 0.28
C LEU A 164 -12.47 11.05 0.77
N GLU A 165 -12.01 11.91 1.66
CA GLU A 165 -12.77 13.07 2.13
C GLU A 165 -13.05 14.06 1.00
N ARG A 166 -12.04 14.30 0.17
CA ARG A 166 -12.13 15.19 -0.98
C ARG A 166 -13.10 14.71 -2.06
N GLU A 167 -13.26 13.40 -2.21
CA GLU A 167 -14.23 12.77 -3.11
C GLU A 167 -15.55 12.42 -2.40
N SER A 168 -15.84 13.06 -1.25
CA SER A 168 -17.11 12.88 -0.50
C SER A 168 -17.41 11.41 -0.16
N GLY A 169 -16.37 10.61 0.05
CA GLY A 169 -16.47 9.18 0.38
C GLY A 169 -16.49 8.24 -0.85
N ASP A 170 -16.48 8.77 -2.07
CA ASP A 170 -16.36 7.93 -3.28
C ASP A 170 -14.98 7.28 -3.35
N LEU A 171 -14.93 6.00 -2.98
CA LEU A 171 -13.68 5.24 -2.94
C LEU A 171 -13.05 5.04 -4.34
N PHE A 172 -13.88 4.89 -5.38
CA PHE A 172 -13.36 4.71 -6.73
C PHE A 172 -12.62 5.96 -7.21
N LEU A 173 -13.23 7.13 -7.03
CA LEU A 173 -12.61 8.40 -7.39
C LEU A 173 -11.40 8.73 -6.51
N ALA A 174 -11.49 8.43 -5.20
CA ALA A 174 -10.39 8.63 -4.25
C ALA A 174 -9.16 7.80 -4.61
N LEU A 175 -9.32 6.52 -4.95
CA LEU A 175 -8.23 5.67 -5.42
C LEU A 175 -7.63 6.18 -6.72
N GLY A 176 -8.46 6.58 -7.68
CA GLY A 176 -7.98 7.21 -8.91
C GLY A 176 -7.20 8.49 -8.65
N ARG A 177 -7.64 9.34 -7.71
CA ARG A 177 -6.91 10.54 -7.31
C ARG A 177 -5.59 10.20 -6.60
N TYR A 178 -5.60 9.20 -5.71
CA TYR A 178 -4.39 8.72 -5.04
C TYR A 178 -3.29 8.33 -6.03
N ASN A 179 -3.66 7.61 -7.09
CA ASN A 179 -2.71 7.17 -8.12
C ASN A 179 -2.42 8.25 -9.19
N GLY A 180 -3.20 9.34 -9.26
CA GLY A 180 -3.11 10.35 -10.33
C GLY A 180 -3.86 9.98 -11.61
N SER A 181 -4.77 9.01 -11.54
CA SER A 181 -5.58 8.52 -12.66
C SER A 181 -7.08 8.69 -12.40
N ARG A 182 -7.46 9.82 -11.76
CA ARG A 182 -8.85 10.11 -11.39
C ARG A 182 -9.83 9.89 -12.56
N GLY A 183 -10.87 9.11 -12.30
CA GLY A 183 -11.90 8.77 -13.30
C GLY A 183 -11.53 7.61 -14.23
N GLN A 184 -10.29 7.12 -14.20
CA GLN A 184 -9.88 5.92 -14.93
C GLN A 184 -10.11 4.66 -14.09
N ALA A 185 -10.66 3.61 -14.73
CA ALA A 185 -11.13 2.43 -14.00
C ALA A 185 -10.02 1.45 -13.58
N ALA A 186 -8.94 1.38 -14.33
CA ALA A 186 -7.97 0.29 -14.22
C ALA A 186 -7.34 0.17 -12.83
N TYR A 187 -6.83 1.26 -12.27
CA TYR A 187 -6.21 1.26 -10.95
C TYR A 187 -7.22 1.04 -9.81
N PRO A 188 -8.33 1.79 -9.71
CA PRO A 188 -9.31 1.54 -8.67
C PRO A 188 -9.85 0.11 -8.66
N GLN A 189 -10.14 -0.46 -9.84
CA GLN A 189 -10.60 -1.84 -9.96
C GLN A 189 -9.56 -2.85 -9.48
N ALA A 190 -8.27 -2.63 -9.78
CA ALA A 190 -7.19 -3.48 -9.31
C ALA A 190 -7.10 -3.47 -7.76
N VAL A 191 -7.17 -2.29 -7.15
CA VAL A 191 -7.14 -2.16 -5.68
C VAL A 191 -8.37 -2.79 -5.03
N LEU A 192 -9.56 -2.56 -5.57
CA LEU A 192 -10.80 -3.15 -5.04
C LEU A 192 -10.83 -4.68 -5.19
N ALA A 193 -10.29 -5.21 -6.29
CA ALA A 193 -10.13 -6.65 -6.47
C ALA A 193 -9.13 -7.25 -5.47
N ALA A 194 -8.02 -6.56 -5.20
CA ALA A 194 -7.07 -6.95 -4.16
C ALA A 194 -7.71 -6.88 -2.77
N GLN A 195 -8.43 -5.82 -2.45
CA GLN A 195 -9.16 -5.68 -1.20
C GLN A 195 -10.09 -6.87 -0.94
N LYS A 196 -10.86 -7.32 -1.93
CA LYS A 196 -11.75 -8.50 -1.80
C LYS A 196 -10.99 -9.76 -1.39
N ARG A 197 -9.78 -9.97 -1.91
CA ARG A 197 -8.95 -11.12 -1.53
C ARG A 197 -8.53 -11.05 -0.06
N TRP A 198 -8.23 -9.84 0.42
CA TRP A 198 -7.87 -9.61 1.82
C TRP A 198 -9.05 -9.70 2.77
N LEU A 199 -10.26 -9.28 2.37
CA LEU A 199 -11.50 -9.47 3.16
C LEU A 199 -11.80 -10.95 3.41
N GLN A 200 -11.73 -11.78 2.38
CA GLN A 200 -12.01 -13.22 2.51
C GLN A 200 -11.07 -13.97 3.46
N SER A 201 -9.90 -13.39 3.72
CA SER A 201 -8.88 -13.99 4.56
C SER A 201 -8.81 -13.40 5.96
N THR A 202 -9.44 -12.26 6.21
CA THR A 202 -9.34 -11.51 7.48
C THR A 202 -10.66 -11.41 8.24
N ASP A 203 -11.79 -11.72 7.59
CA ASP A 203 -13.08 -11.88 8.24
C ASP A 203 -13.30 -13.36 8.60
#